data_e52acc9aca62633a0ecdb6221dd4ac08
#
_entry.id   e52acc9aca62633a0ecdb6221dd4ac08
#
_cell.length_a   1.000
_cell.length_b   1.000
_cell.length_c   1.000
_cell.angle_alpha   90.00
_cell.angle_beta   90.00
_cell.angle_gamma   90.00
#
_symmetry.space_group_name_H-M   'P 1'
#
loop_
_entity.id
_entity.type
_entity.pdbx_description
1 polymer ?
#
loop_
_entity_poly.entity_id
_entity_poly.type
_entity_poly.pdbx_seq_one_letter_code
_entity_poly.pdbx_strand_id
1 'polypeptide(L)'
;MSVPEMQRLLGLGKTDAYWLVKKQCFETAIINGKIRIIIDSFEHWYARQVKHKKVHGPPPGKELRAKSYSPQELAEELGIGVSTIYDIIQRYNIKTFKVDSWLRISKRDFLDWYKTQTRYRTRADRARDAALEAETLTMPEIAQILGIPRKAVYHILLYGPDRDKFDFVFIAGRRRVTKESFERWHADQSRFCTEIDKTKSVFSMQEASVLLHITYNDVRQMIQSGELAAEKCGAKYLISRDEIQWILLQQKNKHEI
;
A
#
# COMPACT_ATOMS: atom_id res chain seq x y z
N MET A 1 24.59 24.65 -34.38
CA MET A 1 25.23 23.42 -34.88
C MET A 1 24.92 23.19 -36.34
N SER A 2 25.73 22.43 -37.06
CA SER A 2 25.46 22.06 -38.45
C SER A 2 24.47 20.86 -38.54
N VAL A 3 23.86 20.65 -39.71
CA VAL A 3 22.96 19.49 -39.94
C VAL A 3 23.72 18.16 -39.77
N PRO A 4 24.98 17.97 -40.23
CA PRO A 4 25.75 16.76 -39.97
C PRO A 4 26.08 16.53 -38.52
N GLU A 5 26.27 17.57 -37.71
CA GLU A 5 26.47 17.45 -36.26
C GLU A 5 25.18 16.97 -35.57
N MET A 6 24.04 17.55 -35.91
CA MET A 6 22.73 17.07 -35.41
C MET A 6 22.46 15.62 -35.82
N GLN A 7 22.79 15.25 -37.06
CA GLN A 7 22.66 13.89 -37.57
C GLN A 7 23.42 12.88 -36.70
N ARG A 8 24.68 13.17 -36.39
CA ARG A 8 25.52 12.35 -35.48
C ARG A 8 24.96 12.33 -34.07
N LEU A 9 24.56 13.50 -33.56
CA LEU A 9 23.99 13.64 -32.21
C LEU A 9 22.74 12.80 -32.00
N LEU A 10 21.88 12.70 -33.00
CA LEU A 10 20.62 11.93 -32.93
C LEU A 10 20.73 10.53 -33.53
N GLY A 11 21.87 10.13 -34.08
CA GLY A 11 22.04 8.84 -34.76
C GLY A 11 21.14 8.65 -35.97
N LEU A 12 20.83 9.73 -36.70
CA LEU A 12 19.89 9.71 -37.84
C LEU A 12 20.60 9.50 -39.16
N GLY A 13 19.85 9.00 -40.13
CA GLY A 13 20.25 9.04 -41.55
C GLY A 13 20.25 10.48 -42.08
N LYS A 14 21.00 10.72 -43.20
CA LYS A 14 21.07 12.04 -43.82
C LYS A 14 19.67 12.57 -44.19
N THR A 15 18.85 11.74 -44.79
CA THR A 15 17.49 12.10 -45.23
C THR A 15 16.62 12.54 -44.06
N ASP A 16 16.65 11.77 -42.94
CA ASP A 16 15.85 12.07 -41.76
C ASP A 16 16.28 13.38 -41.10
N ALA A 17 17.61 13.63 -41.01
CA ALA A 17 18.12 14.87 -40.49
C ALA A 17 17.67 16.09 -41.26
N TYR A 18 17.73 16.02 -42.59
CA TYR A 18 17.23 17.10 -43.45
C TYR A 18 15.70 17.24 -43.44
N TRP A 19 14.98 16.12 -43.17
CA TRP A 19 13.55 16.15 -43.03
C TRP A 19 13.09 16.90 -41.76
N LEU A 20 13.82 16.76 -40.65
CA LEU A 20 13.59 17.55 -39.44
C LEU A 20 13.79 19.04 -39.67
N VAL A 21 14.82 19.41 -40.43
CA VAL A 21 15.06 20.79 -40.84
C VAL A 21 13.93 21.31 -41.72
N LYS A 22 13.48 20.54 -42.73
CA LYS A 22 12.39 20.88 -43.63
C LYS A 22 11.03 21.03 -42.89
N LYS A 23 10.81 20.23 -41.84
CA LYS A 23 9.64 20.35 -40.98
C LYS A 23 9.67 21.55 -40.01
N GLN A 24 10.77 22.31 -40.00
CA GLN A 24 10.92 23.46 -39.12
C GLN A 24 10.70 23.10 -37.63
N CYS A 25 11.17 21.93 -37.22
CA CYS A 25 11.04 21.47 -35.83
C CYS A 25 11.77 22.40 -34.86
N PHE A 26 12.78 23.13 -35.32
CA PHE A 26 13.60 24.10 -34.62
C PHE A 26 14.08 25.18 -35.59
N GLU A 27 14.51 26.30 -35.05
CA GLU A 27 14.98 27.44 -35.84
C GLU A 27 16.32 27.15 -36.51
N THR A 28 16.42 27.65 -37.74
CA THR A 28 17.64 27.55 -38.54
C THR A 28 18.05 28.91 -39.12
N ALA A 29 19.35 29.13 -39.33
CA ALA A 29 19.89 30.28 -40.00
C ALA A 29 20.84 29.86 -41.15
N ILE A 30 20.97 30.68 -42.20
CA ILE A 30 21.95 30.48 -43.27
C ILE A 30 23.18 31.32 -42.96
N ILE A 31 24.32 30.65 -42.72
CA ILE A 31 25.60 31.31 -42.47
C ILE A 31 26.60 30.80 -43.51
N ASN A 32 27.17 31.73 -44.29
CA ASN A 32 28.06 31.42 -45.39
C ASN A 32 27.52 30.36 -46.38
N GLY A 33 26.23 30.51 -46.76
CA GLY A 33 25.55 29.60 -47.68
C GLY A 33 25.22 28.20 -47.12
N LYS A 34 25.44 27.96 -45.81
CA LYS A 34 25.20 26.68 -45.14
C LYS A 34 24.11 26.82 -44.07
N ILE A 35 23.22 25.81 -44.01
CA ILE A 35 22.19 25.74 -42.97
C ILE A 35 22.84 25.47 -41.61
N ARG A 36 22.52 26.30 -40.62
CA ARG A 36 22.90 26.19 -39.25
C ARG A 36 21.68 26.11 -38.36
N ILE A 37 21.66 25.18 -37.40
CA ILE A 37 20.59 24.97 -36.42
C ILE A 37 20.90 25.79 -35.20
N ILE A 38 19.94 26.57 -34.72
CA ILE A 38 20.03 27.34 -33.49
C ILE A 38 19.94 26.32 -32.31
N ILE A 39 21.01 26.30 -31.47
CA ILE A 39 21.16 25.27 -30.44
C ILE A 39 20.05 25.37 -29.41
N ASP A 40 19.72 26.56 -28.93
CA ASP A 40 18.66 26.76 -27.91
C ASP A 40 17.31 26.31 -28.41
N SER A 41 16.98 26.61 -29.69
CA SER A 41 15.73 26.17 -30.32
C SER A 41 15.68 24.62 -30.46
N PHE A 42 16.82 24.00 -30.82
CA PHE A 42 16.95 22.56 -30.89
C PHE A 42 16.77 21.91 -29.49
N GLU A 43 17.40 22.40 -28.46
CA GLU A 43 17.26 21.87 -27.09
C GLU A 43 15.82 22.04 -26.57
N HIS A 44 15.19 23.16 -26.91
CA HIS A 44 13.81 23.39 -26.57
C HIS A 44 12.85 22.38 -27.26
N TRP A 45 13.05 22.15 -28.57
CA TRP A 45 12.36 21.09 -29.28
C TRP A 45 12.63 19.70 -28.67
N TYR A 46 13.93 19.42 -28.37
CA TYR A 46 14.33 18.14 -27.80
C TYR A 46 13.67 17.87 -26.45
N ALA A 47 13.47 18.90 -25.64
CA ALA A 47 12.78 18.81 -24.34
C ALA A 47 11.27 18.53 -24.45
N ARG A 48 10.68 18.69 -25.65
CA ARG A 48 9.22 18.59 -25.90
C ARG A 48 8.81 17.46 -26.84
N GLN A 49 9.74 16.67 -27.34
CA GLN A 49 9.48 15.51 -28.18
C GLN A 49 9.89 14.21 -27.47
N VAL A 50 9.45 13.04 -27.98
CA VAL A 50 9.78 11.73 -27.37
C VAL A 50 10.36 10.74 -28.38
N LYS A 51 10.31 11.04 -29.66
CA LYS A 51 10.67 10.14 -30.76
C LYS A 51 12.18 10.00 -30.94
N HIS A 52 12.89 11.13 -31.01
CA HIS A 52 14.30 11.16 -31.35
C HIS A 52 15.16 11.25 -30.08
N LYS A 53 16.12 10.32 -29.91
CA LYS A 53 17.02 10.26 -28.77
C LYS A 53 18.43 10.67 -29.19
N LYS A 54 19.15 11.39 -28.36
CA LYS A 54 20.59 11.60 -28.50
C LYS A 54 21.32 10.27 -28.34
N VAL A 55 22.32 9.98 -29.17
CA VAL A 55 23.16 8.77 -29.06
C VAL A 55 23.86 8.74 -27.69
N HIS A 56 24.36 9.91 -27.28
CA HIS A 56 24.93 10.14 -25.95
C HIS A 56 24.26 11.36 -25.35
N GLY A 57 23.71 11.21 -24.15
CA GLY A 57 23.06 12.32 -23.45
C GLY A 57 21.73 11.95 -22.77
N PRO A 58 21.10 12.93 -22.12
CA PRO A 58 19.84 12.70 -21.43
C PRO A 58 18.72 12.33 -22.39
N PRO A 59 17.73 11.56 -21.94
CA PRO A 59 16.57 11.18 -22.75
C PRO A 59 15.74 12.42 -23.14
N PRO A 60 15.01 12.38 -24.27
CA PRO A 60 14.17 13.49 -24.75
C PRO A 60 12.96 13.71 -23.84
N GLY A 61 12.28 14.84 -24.03
CA GLY A 61 10.97 15.08 -23.40
C GLY A 61 11.04 15.47 -21.93
N LYS A 62 12.11 16.13 -21.47
CA LYS A 62 12.24 16.60 -20.07
C LYS A 62 11.04 17.46 -19.63
N GLU A 63 10.62 18.43 -20.44
CA GLU A 63 9.47 19.28 -20.14
C GLU A 63 8.14 18.51 -20.18
N LEU A 64 8.00 17.57 -21.09
CA LEU A 64 6.82 16.71 -21.17
C LEU A 64 6.68 15.82 -19.93
N ARG A 65 7.77 15.19 -19.50
CA ARG A 65 7.79 14.36 -18.29
C ARG A 65 7.55 15.16 -17.02
N ALA A 66 7.96 16.42 -16.99
CA ALA A 66 7.66 17.30 -15.88
C ALA A 66 6.15 17.54 -15.72
N LYS A 67 5.40 17.63 -16.85
CA LYS A 67 3.97 18.03 -16.87
C LYS A 67 2.99 16.88 -17.15
N SER A 68 3.47 15.73 -17.62
CA SER A 68 2.62 14.61 -18.04
C SER A 68 3.29 13.25 -17.82
N TYR A 69 2.48 12.20 -17.80
CA TYR A 69 2.90 10.80 -17.84
C TYR A 69 2.60 10.17 -19.18
N SER A 70 3.41 9.22 -19.64
CA SER A 70 2.94 8.20 -20.58
C SER A 70 2.12 7.15 -19.85
N PRO A 71 1.29 6.34 -20.53
CA PRO A 71 0.60 5.21 -19.90
C PRO A 71 1.56 4.25 -19.21
N GLN A 72 2.75 4.03 -19.80
CA GLN A 72 3.78 3.17 -19.24
C GLN A 72 4.34 3.75 -17.92
N GLU A 73 4.76 5.04 -17.93
CA GLU A 73 5.26 5.71 -16.73
C GLU A 73 4.22 5.71 -15.59
N LEU A 74 2.94 5.89 -15.95
CA LEU A 74 1.87 5.86 -14.96
C LEU A 74 1.58 4.45 -14.43
N ALA A 75 1.69 3.43 -15.28
CA ALA A 75 1.57 2.03 -14.88
C ALA A 75 2.65 1.63 -13.87
N GLU A 76 3.89 2.03 -14.12
CA GLU A 76 5.02 1.83 -13.20
C GLU A 76 4.82 2.58 -11.88
N GLU A 77 4.35 3.83 -11.93
CA GLU A 77 4.06 4.65 -10.73
C GLU A 77 2.99 4.00 -9.85
N LEU A 78 1.92 3.50 -10.45
CA LEU A 78 0.82 2.86 -9.73
C LEU A 78 1.07 1.37 -9.45
N GLY A 79 2.06 0.73 -10.09
CA GLY A 79 2.35 -0.71 -9.95
C GLY A 79 1.26 -1.60 -10.52
N ILE A 80 0.66 -1.20 -11.67
CA ILE A 80 -0.42 -1.93 -12.35
C ILE A 80 -0.10 -2.11 -13.84
N GLY A 81 -0.87 -2.93 -14.53
CA GLY A 81 -0.71 -3.14 -15.96
C GLY A 81 -1.08 -1.90 -16.80
N VAL A 82 -0.41 -1.74 -17.94
CA VAL A 82 -0.69 -0.62 -18.88
C VAL A 82 -2.13 -0.68 -19.41
N SER A 83 -2.68 -1.87 -19.64
CA SER A 83 -4.09 -2.05 -20.03
C SER A 83 -5.03 -1.44 -19.00
N THR A 84 -4.76 -1.64 -17.71
CA THR A 84 -5.56 -1.04 -16.63
C THR A 84 -5.50 0.49 -16.65
N ILE A 85 -4.36 1.08 -17.05
CA ILE A 85 -4.28 2.54 -17.23
C ILE A 85 -5.23 3.03 -18.33
N TYR A 86 -5.30 2.32 -19.45
CA TYR A 86 -6.25 2.67 -20.53
C TYR A 86 -7.70 2.54 -20.06
N ASP A 87 -8.03 1.51 -19.29
CA ASP A 87 -9.36 1.34 -18.68
C ASP A 87 -9.71 2.48 -17.71
N ILE A 88 -8.75 2.92 -16.91
CA ILE A 88 -8.90 4.05 -15.98
C ILE A 88 -9.14 5.33 -16.76
N ILE A 89 -8.32 5.62 -17.79
CA ILE A 89 -8.46 6.81 -18.63
C ILE A 89 -9.86 6.86 -19.24
N GLN A 90 -10.32 5.75 -19.81
CA GLN A 90 -11.62 5.65 -20.46
C GLN A 90 -12.77 5.76 -19.46
N ARG A 91 -12.70 4.99 -18.35
CA ARG A 91 -13.78 4.93 -17.33
C ARG A 91 -14.00 6.26 -16.63
N TYR A 92 -12.91 6.97 -16.32
CA TYR A 92 -12.96 8.22 -15.57
C TYR A 92 -12.79 9.46 -16.43
N ASN A 93 -12.76 9.27 -17.75
CA ASN A 93 -12.64 10.36 -18.73
C ASN A 93 -11.45 11.31 -18.42
N ILE A 94 -10.29 10.73 -18.08
CA ILE A 94 -9.09 11.51 -17.77
C ILE A 94 -8.57 12.14 -19.08
N LYS A 95 -8.33 13.44 -19.08
CA LYS A 95 -7.87 14.16 -20.27
C LYS A 95 -6.49 13.71 -20.71
N THR A 96 -6.39 13.39 -21.99
CA THR A 96 -5.16 12.96 -22.64
C THR A 96 -4.86 13.82 -23.86
N PHE A 97 -3.61 13.85 -24.26
CA PHE A 97 -3.15 14.51 -25.49
C PHE A 97 -2.09 13.65 -26.17
N LYS A 98 -1.82 13.91 -27.46
CA LYS A 98 -0.82 13.18 -28.23
C LYS A 98 0.37 14.07 -28.54
N VAL A 99 1.58 13.51 -28.41
CA VAL A 99 2.83 14.11 -28.84
C VAL A 99 3.58 13.08 -29.68
N ASP A 100 3.94 13.41 -30.92
CA ASP A 100 4.60 12.49 -31.87
C ASP A 100 3.88 11.13 -31.99
N SER A 101 2.53 11.14 -32.00
CA SER A 101 1.65 9.96 -31.99
C SER A 101 1.60 9.18 -30.67
N TRP A 102 2.36 9.57 -29.65
CA TRP A 102 2.35 8.95 -28.32
C TRP A 102 1.33 9.61 -27.40
N LEU A 103 0.55 8.79 -26.70
CA LEU A 103 -0.43 9.26 -25.73
C LEU A 103 0.28 9.78 -24.49
N ARG A 104 -0.17 10.94 -24.00
CA ARG A 104 0.28 11.55 -22.75
C ARG A 104 -0.91 11.92 -21.86
N ILE A 105 -0.76 11.78 -20.57
CA ILE A 105 -1.76 12.09 -19.53
C ILE A 105 -1.24 13.28 -18.74
N SER A 106 -2.01 14.36 -18.65
CA SER A 106 -1.63 15.52 -17.83
C SER A 106 -1.48 15.11 -16.36
N LYS A 107 -0.39 15.50 -15.73
CA LYS A 107 -0.20 15.26 -14.28
C LYS A 107 -1.28 15.91 -13.44
N ARG A 108 -1.76 17.08 -13.84
CA ARG A 108 -2.86 17.77 -13.17
C ARG A 108 -4.14 16.95 -13.21
N ASP A 109 -4.56 16.53 -14.40
CA ASP A 109 -5.80 15.75 -14.55
C ASP A 109 -5.72 14.38 -13.88
N PHE A 110 -4.53 13.75 -13.90
CA PHE A 110 -4.25 12.54 -13.13
C PHE A 110 -4.38 12.78 -11.62
N LEU A 111 -3.78 13.85 -11.08
CA LEU A 111 -3.82 14.15 -9.64
C LEU A 111 -5.24 14.50 -9.20
N ASP A 112 -6.03 15.17 -10.02
CA ASP A 112 -7.42 15.48 -9.69
C ASP A 112 -8.27 14.20 -9.60
N TRP A 113 -8.10 13.27 -10.53
CA TRP A 113 -8.69 11.94 -10.41
C TRP A 113 -8.14 11.16 -9.21
N TYR A 114 -6.82 11.18 -9.00
CA TYR A 114 -6.17 10.41 -7.94
C TYR A 114 -6.70 10.73 -6.55
N LYS A 115 -7.04 11.98 -6.28
CA LYS A 115 -7.64 12.44 -5.02
C LYS A 115 -9.03 11.85 -4.74
N THR A 116 -9.76 11.45 -5.80
CA THR A 116 -11.14 10.95 -5.67
C THR A 116 -11.24 9.45 -5.39
N GLN A 117 -10.10 8.73 -5.38
CA GLN A 117 -10.08 7.29 -5.24
C GLN A 117 -9.07 6.83 -4.16
N THR A 118 -9.25 5.61 -3.63
CA THR A 118 -8.38 5.01 -2.60
C THR A 118 -7.79 3.67 -3.03
N ARG A 119 -8.22 3.15 -4.20
CA ARG A 119 -7.85 1.82 -4.67
C ARG A 119 -6.42 1.73 -5.18
N TYR A 120 -6.01 2.71 -5.97
CA TYR A 120 -4.70 2.75 -6.61
C TYR A 120 -3.78 3.69 -5.83
N ARG A 121 -2.55 3.22 -5.55
CA ARG A 121 -1.58 3.98 -4.76
C ARG A 121 -0.31 4.21 -5.56
N THR A 122 0.20 5.44 -5.52
CA THR A 122 1.51 5.77 -6.12
C THR A 122 2.63 5.02 -5.39
N ARG A 123 3.81 4.94 -6.02
CA ARG A 123 4.98 4.33 -5.38
C ARG A 123 5.34 5.01 -4.06
N ALA A 124 5.28 6.35 -4.02
CA ALA A 124 5.55 7.12 -2.82
C ALA A 124 4.52 6.85 -1.70
N ASP A 125 3.23 6.79 -2.07
CA ASP A 125 2.18 6.49 -1.09
C ASP A 125 2.28 5.05 -0.58
N ARG A 126 2.59 4.07 -1.43
CA ARG A 126 2.82 2.68 -0.98
C ARG A 126 3.98 2.58 0.01
N ALA A 127 5.07 3.32 -0.22
CA ALA A 127 6.19 3.33 0.72
C ALA A 127 5.81 3.95 2.07
N ARG A 128 5.03 5.03 2.05
CA ARG A 128 4.49 5.66 3.27
C ARG A 128 3.49 4.76 3.98
N ASP A 129 2.58 4.16 3.22
CA ASP A 129 1.58 3.24 3.76
C ASP A 129 2.27 2.04 4.43
N ALA A 130 3.32 1.46 3.83
CA ALA A 130 4.09 0.36 4.42
C ALA A 130 4.78 0.75 5.75
N ALA A 131 5.31 1.97 5.85
CA ALA A 131 5.87 2.48 7.10
C ALA A 131 4.79 2.59 8.20
N LEU A 132 3.63 3.17 7.86
CA LEU A 132 2.49 3.28 8.79
C LEU A 132 1.90 1.90 9.14
N GLU A 133 1.89 0.95 8.20
CA GLU A 133 1.44 -0.43 8.47
C GLU A 133 2.32 -1.12 9.49
N ALA A 134 3.64 -0.88 9.46
CA ALA A 134 4.57 -1.44 10.45
C ALA A 134 4.29 -0.97 11.88
N GLU A 135 3.73 0.24 12.04
CA GLU A 135 3.44 0.86 13.35
C GLU A 135 1.98 0.70 13.79
N THR A 136 1.16 0.01 13.00
CA THR A 136 -0.28 -0.10 13.27
C THR A 136 -0.75 -1.54 13.22
N LEU A 137 -1.90 -1.81 13.85
CA LEU A 137 -2.58 -3.10 13.88
C LEU A 137 -3.92 -3.02 13.13
N THR A 138 -4.25 -4.06 12.38
CA THR A 138 -5.58 -4.26 11.81
C THR A 138 -6.53 -4.86 12.84
N MET A 139 -7.84 -4.73 12.61
CA MET A 139 -8.84 -5.37 13.47
C MET A 139 -8.70 -6.91 13.56
N PRO A 140 -8.36 -7.65 12.47
CA PRO A 140 -8.08 -9.07 12.57
C PRO A 140 -6.83 -9.40 13.41
N GLU A 141 -5.74 -8.62 13.29
CA GLU A 141 -4.54 -8.82 14.10
C GLU A 141 -4.84 -8.61 15.59
N ILE A 142 -5.57 -7.56 15.94
CA ILE A 142 -6.01 -7.31 17.32
C ILE A 142 -6.91 -8.46 17.82
N ALA A 143 -7.81 -8.98 16.96
CA ALA A 143 -8.64 -10.13 17.32
C ALA A 143 -7.80 -11.37 17.65
N GLN A 144 -6.75 -11.60 16.88
CA GLN A 144 -5.81 -12.70 17.11
C GLN A 144 -5.00 -12.49 18.40
N ILE A 145 -4.47 -11.28 18.63
CA ILE A 145 -3.71 -10.94 19.85
C ILE A 145 -4.58 -11.14 21.11
N LEU A 146 -5.83 -10.67 21.07
CA LEU A 146 -6.74 -10.75 22.23
C LEU A 146 -7.45 -12.10 22.36
N GLY A 147 -7.34 -12.99 21.37
CA GLY A 147 -8.06 -14.28 21.36
C GLY A 147 -9.59 -14.13 21.32
N ILE A 148 -10.13 -13.08 20.67
CA ILE A 148 -11.56 -12.78 20.62
C ILE A 148 -12.07 -12.65 19.19
N PRO A 149 -13.37 -12.85 18.93
CA PRO A 149 -13.95 -12.64 17.60
C PRO A 149 -13.79 -11.19 17.11
N ARG A 150 -13.53 -11.01 15.81
CA ARG A 150 -13.38 -9.69 15.18
C ARG A 150 -14.54 -8.72 15.50
N LYS A 151 -15.77 -9.23 15.61
CA LYS A 151 -16.95 -8.43 16.00
C LYS A 151 -16.78 -7.80 17.40
N ALA A 152 -16.21 -8.54 18.33
CA ALA A 152 -15.93 -8.04 19.68
C ALA A 152 -14.86 -6.95 19.69
N VAL A 153 -13.82 -7.07 18.84
CA VAL A 153 -12.81 -6.03 18.65
C VAL A 153 -13.46 -4.72 18.19
N TYR A 154 -14.33 -4.76 17.17
CA TYR A 154 -15.04 -3.55 16.74
C TYR A 154 -15.86 -2.93 17.87
N HIS A 155 -16.51 -3.76 18.69
CA HIS A 155 -17.28 -3.26 19.82
C HIS A 155 -16.40 -2.57 20.87
N ILE A 156 -15.26 -3.16 21.20
CA ILE A 156 -14.31 -2.58 22.18
C ILE A 156 -13.74 -1.25 21.66
N LEU A 157 -13.24 -1.27 20.41
CA LEU A 157 -12.50 -0.15 19.86
C LEU A 157 -13.36 1.04 19.43
N LEU A 158 -14.60 0.80 19.00
CA LEU A 158 -15.44 1.84 18.40
C LEU A 158 -16.64 2.23 19.25
N TYR A 159 -17.14 1.32 20.07
CA TYR A 159 -18.39 1.49 20.81
C TYR A 159 -18.22 1.29 22.32
N GLY A 160 -17.09 0.74 22.75
CA GLY A 160 -16.79 0.51 24.17
C GLY A 160 -16.48 1.80 24.93
N PRO A 161 -16.46 1.71 26.26
CA PRO A 161 -16.12 2.85 27.13
C PRO A 161 -14.67 3.35 26.93
N ASP A 162 -13.79 2.49 26.46
CA ASP A 162 -12.37 2.78 26.23
C ASP A 162 -12.05 3.30 24.81
N ARG A 163 -13.07 3.55 23.97
CA ARG A 163 -12.88 3.95 22.56
C ARG A 163 -11.92 5.14 22.38
N ASP A 164 -11.94 6.09 23.31
CA ASP A 164 -11.15 7.32 23.24
C ASP A 164 -9.67 7.11 23.64
N LYS A 165 -9.31 5.90 24.08
CA LYS A 165 -7.92 5.51 24.37
C LYS A 165 -7.15 5.06 23.11
N PHE A 166 -7.85 4.84 21.99
CA PHE A 166 -7.26 4.31 20.77
C PHE A 166 -7.04 5.39 19.70
N ASP A 167 -5.83 5.44 19.18
CA ASP A 167 -5.47 6.29 18.05
C ASP A 167 -5.66 5.53 16.74
N PHE A 168 -6.52 6.08 15.89
CA PHE A 168 -6.88 5.47 14.60
C PHE A 168 -6.15 6.13 13.44
N VAL A 169 -5.65 5.29 12.52
CA VAL A 169 -5.05 5.71 11.25
C VAL A 169 -5.81 5.05 10.10
N PHE A 170 -5.97 5.77 9.00
CA PHE A 170 -6.56 5.24 7.78
C PHE A 170 -5.48 5.04 6.71
N ILE A 171 -5.30 3.79 6.29
CA ILE A 171 -4.35 3.42 5.24
C ILE A 171 -5.14 2.79 4.10
N ALA A 172 -5.06 3.37 2.91
CA ALA A 172 -5.81 2.92 1.72
C ALA A 172 -7.31 2.68 2.00
N GLY A 173 -7.94 3.59 2.77
CA GLY A 173 -9.35 3.51 3.14
C GLY A 173 -9.69 2.48 4.23
N ARG A 174 -8.71 1.79 4.81
CA ARG A 174 -8.90 0.84 5.90
C ARG A 174 -8.50 1.45 7.24
N ARG A 175 -9.33 1.27 8.24
CA ARG A 175 -9.04 1.72 9.61
C ARG A 175 -8.06 0.76 10.29
N ARG A 176 -7.03 1.30 10.91
CA ARG A 176 -6.04 0.59 11.72
C ARG A 176 -5.86 1.33 13.06
N VAL A 177 -5.31 0.66 14.05
CA VAL A 177 -5.03 1.21 15.40
C VAL A 177 -3.52 1.30 15.55
N THR A 178 -2.99 2.39 16.12
CA THR A 178 -1.57 2.48 16.41
C THR A 178 -1.16 1.43 17.46
N LYS A 179 -0.02 0.80 17.26
CA LYS A 179 0.51 -0.18 18.25
C LYS A 179 0.68 0.44 19.62
N GLU A 180 1.18 1.68 19.66
CA GLU A 180 1.39 2.42 20.89
C GLU A 180 0.10 2.59 21.71
N SER A 181 -1.00 3.05 21.08
CA SER A 181 -2.28 3.24 21.77
C SER A 181 -2.88 1.90 22.21
N PHE A 182 -2.74 0.86 21.38
CA PHE A 182 -3.19 -0.49 21.71
C PHE A 182 -2.40 -1.08 22.92
N GLU A 183 -1.08 -0.98 22.91
CA GLU A 183 -0.21 -1.49 23.97
C GLU A 183 -0.46 -0.74 25.28
N ARG A 184 -0.62 0.58 25.23
CA ARG A 184 -0.98 1.40 26.41
C ARG A 184 -2.30 0.95 27.02
N TRP A 185 -3.34 0.80 26.20
CA TRP A 185 -4.64 0.30 26.64
C TRP A 185 -4.55 -1.13 27.16
N HIS A 186 -3.81 -1.99 26.44
CA HIS A 186 -3.66 -3.41 26.80
C HIS A 186 -2.96 -3.59 28.14
N ALA A 187 -1.96 -2.76 28.45
CA ALA A 187 -1.26 -2.76 29.73
C ALA A 187 -2.14 -2.27 30.91
N ASP A 188 -3.05 -1.33 30.65
CA ASP A 188 -3.94 -0.73 31.67
C ASP A 188 -5.17 -1.59 32.01
N GLN A 189 -5.45 -2.64 31.22
CA GLN A 189 -6.62 -3.48 31.43
C GLN A 189 -6.23 -4.90 31.88
N SER A 190 -7.10 -5.52 32.71
CA SER A 190 -6.88 -6.89 33.25
C SER A 190 -7.72 -7.96 32.52
N ARG A 191 -8.60 -7.57 31.60
CA ARG A 191 -9.57 -8.46 30.96
C ARG A 191 -8.95 -9.35 29.89
N PHE A 192 -7.96 -8.83 29.14
CA PHE A 192 -7.29 -9.50 28.03
C PHE A 192 -5.80 -9.58 28.33
N CYS A 193 -5.37 -10.62 29.03
CA CYS A 193 -3.96 -10.86 29.32
C CYS A 193 -3.33 -11.68 28.18
N THR A 194 -2.25 -11.17 27.57
CA THR A 194 -1.45 -11.91 26.57
C THR A 194 -0.37 -12.76 27.23
N GLU A 195 0.15 -12.33 28.39
CA GLU A 195 1.08 -13.10 29.19
C GLU A 195 0.35 -13.80 30.34
N ILE A 196 0.16 -15.08 30.15
CA ILE A 196 -0.41 -15.91 31.21
C ILE A 196 0.72 -16.35 32.11
N ASP A 197 0.63 -15.95 33.36
CA ASP A 197 1.53 -16.47 34.40
C ASP A 197 1.23 -17.97 34.59
N LYS A 198 2.03 -18.81 33.95
CA LYS A 198 1.92 -20.26 34.00
C LYS A 198 2.24 -20.84 35.40
N THR A 199 2.67 -20.02 36.33
CA THR A 199 2.93 -20.45 37.72
C THR A 199 1.68 -20.39 38.58
N LYS A 200 0.60 -19.71 38.13
CA LYS A 200 -0.67 -19.64 38.86
C LYS A 200 -1.27 -21.03 39.09
N SER A 201 -1.91 -21.21 40.21
CA SER A 201 -2.65 -22.43 40.54
C SER A 201 -4.06 -22.47 39.93
N VAL A 202 -4.63 -21.32 39.63
CA VAL A 202 -5.98 -21.16 39.01
C VAL A 202 -5.98 -20.16 37.91
N PHE A 203 -6.82 -20.39 36.87
CA PHE A 203 -6.94 -19.58 35.67
C PHE A 203 -8.40 -19.15 35.46
N SER A 204 -8.60 -17.98 34.87
CA SER A 204 -9.89 -17.54 34.39
C SER A 204 -10.26 -18.27 33.06
N MET A 205 -11.55 -18.25 32.66
CA MET A 205 -11.97 -18.82 31.36
C MET A 205 -11.20 -18.21 30.18
N GLN A 206 -10.79 -16.95 30.26
CA GLN A 206 -10.02 -16.29 29.22
C GLN A 206 -8.58 -16.84 29.14
N GLU A 207 -7.92 -16.99 30.29
CA GLU A 207 -6.59 -17.59 30.36
C GLU A 207 -6.63 -19.06 29.92
N ALA A 208 -7.65 -19.80 30.33
CA ALA A 208 -7.86 -21.19 29.92
C ALA A 208 -8.06 -21.31 28.38
N SER A 209 -8.79 -20.39 27.75
CA SER A 209 -8.98 -20.41 26.30
C SER A 209 -7.66 -20.25 25.55
N VAL A 210 -6.76 -19.43 26.02
CA VAL A 210 -5.43 -19.23 25.44
C VAL A 210 -4.53 -20.46 25.70
N LEU A 211 -4.53 -21.01 26.92
CA LEU A 211 -3.74 -22.18 27.29
C LEU A 211 -4.15 -23.44 26.52
N LEU A 212 -5.46 -23.63 26.30
CA LEU A 212 -6.03 -24.79 25.61
C LEU A 212 -6.09 -24.59 24.08
N HIS A 213 -5.72 -23.41 23.58
CA HIS A 213 -5.83 -23.05 22.14
C HIS A 213 -7.24 -23.19 21.55
N ILE A 214 -8.28 -22.91 22.35
CA ILE A 214 -9.68 -22.94 21.97
C ILE A 214 -10.37 -21.59 22.22
N THR A 215 -11.60 -21.40 21.68
CA THR A 215 -12.30 -20.13 21.88
C THR A 215 -12.86 -20.00 23.30
N TYR A 216 -13.08 -18.76 23.77
CA TYR A 216 -13.73 -18.50 25.05
C TYR A 216 -15.12 -19.19 25.15
N ASN A 217 -15.86 -19.26 24.03
CA ASN A 217 -17.16 -19.92 23.99
C ASN A 217 -17.02 -21.44 24.15
N ASP A 218 -15.97 -22.05 23.59
CA ASP A 218 -15.71 -23.47 23.76
C ASP A 218 -15.39 -23.80 25.21
N VAL A 219 -14.55 -22.99 25.89
CA VAL A 219 -14.30 -23.13 27.33
C VAL A 219 -15.59 -23.04 28.12
N ARG A 220 -16.47 -22.10 27.79
CA ARG A 220 -17.75 -21.95 28.44
C ARG A 220 -18.66 -23.16 28.22
N GLN A 221 -18.71 -23.70 27.00
CA GLN A 221 -19.46 -24.92 26.70
C GLN A 221 -18.92 -26.13 27.48
N MET A 222 -17.58 -26.30 27.52
CA MET A 222 -16.94 -27.39 28.27
C MET A 222 -17.25 -27.32 29.77
N ILE A 223 -17.34 -26.12 30.34
CA ILE A 223 -17.75 -25.94 31.73
C ILE A 223 -19.24 -26.30 31.92
N GLN A 224 -20.09 -25.89 30.96
CA GLN A 224 -21.52 -26.17 31.02
C GLN A 224 -21.87 -27.65 30.77
N SER A 225 -21.11 -28.34 29.92
CA SER A 225 -21.23 -29.78 29.69
C SER A 225 -20.60 -30.64 30.79
N GLY A 226 -19.79 -30.06 31.69
CA GLY A 226 -19.06 -30.78 32.72
C GLY A 226 -17.75 -31.42 32.23
N GLU A 227 -17.34 -31.15 31.00
CA GLU A 227 -16.07 -31.63 30.42
C GLU A 227 -14.86 -30.92 31.00
N LEU A 228 -15.04 -29.71 31.52
CA LEU A 228 -13.99 -28.92 32.18
C LEU A 228 -14.48 -28.46 33.56
N ALA A 229 -13.88 -28.95 34.61
CA ALA A 229 -14.25 -28.56 35.96
C ALA A 229 -13.80 -27.12 36.28
N ALA A 230 -14.73 -26.34 36.82
CA ALA A 230 -14.47 -24.95 37.17
C ALA A 230 -15.22 -24.57 38.45
N GLU A 231 -14.54 -23.88 39.35
CA GLU A 231 -15.13 -23.33 40.56
C GLU A 231 -15.74 -21.95 40.28
N LYS A 232 -16.97 -21.73 40.68
CA LYS A 232 -17.67 -20.46 40.54
C LYS A 232 -17.36 -19.53 41.70
N CYS A 233 -16.57 -18.49 41.43
CA CYS A 233 -16.24 -17.47 42.44
C CYS A 233 -16.94 -16.15 42.06
N GLY A 234 -18.08 -15.88 42.67
CA GLY A 234 -18.95 -14.74 42.32
C GLY A 234 -19.49 -14.82 40.87
N ALA A 235 -19.14 -13.84 40.08
CA ALA A 235 -19.53 -13.80 38.63
C ALA A 235 -18.50 -14.47 37.70
N LYS A 236 -17.39 -15.01 38.25
CA LYS A 236 -16.30 -15.58 37.45
C LYS A 236 -16.18 -17.09 37.71
N TYR A 237 -15.73 -17.81 36.68
CA TYR A 237 -15.31 -19.18 36.76
C TYR A 237 -13.79 -19.24 36.89
N LEU A 238 -13.27 -20.03 37.82
CA LEU A 238 -11.87 -20.31 38.06
C LEU A 238 -11.58 -21.78 37.75
N ILE A 239 -10.57 -22.04 36.96
CA ILE A 239 -10.19 -23.37 36.49
C ILE A 239 -8.82 -23.70 37.10
N SER A 240 -8.69 -24.85 37.69
CA SER A 240 -7.42 -25.26 38.30
C SER A 240 -6.36 -25.58 37.22
N ARG A 241 -5.08 -25.48 37.62
CA ARG A 241 -3.97 -25.88 36.77
C ARG A 241 -4.06 -27.35 36.36
N ASP A 242 -4.40 -28.21 37.29
CA ASP A 242 -4.48 -29.65 37.04
C ASP A 242 -5.52 -29.98 35.99
N GLU A 243 -6.64 -29.28 35.99
CA GLU A 243 -7.70 -29.43 35.02
C GLU A 243 -7.25 -28.99 33.59
N ILE A 244 -6.53 -27.87 33.49
CA ILE A 244 -5.92 -27.42 32.23
C ILE A 244 -4.94 -28.45 31.69
N GLN A 245 -4.06 -28.98 32.56
CA GLN A 245 -3.09 -30.00 32.19
C GLN A 245 -3.77 -31.29 31.74
N TRP A 246 -4.81 -31.70 32.43
CA TRP A 246 -5.59 -32.89 32.05
C TRP A 246 -6.22 -32.76 30.65
N ILE A 247 -6.85 -31.64 30.33
CA ILE A 247 -7.40 -31.39 29.00
C ILE A 247 -6.30 -31.41 27.92
N LEU A 248 -5.15 -30.76 28.16
CA LEU A 248 -4.01 -30.78 27.24
C LEU A 248 -3.49 -32.19 26.95
N LEU A 249 -3.46 -33.06 27.99
CA LEU A 249 -3.09 -34.47 27.79
C LEU A 249 -4.13 -35.22 26.97
N GLN A 250 -5.42 -34.97 27.16
CA GLN A 250 -6.49 -35.57 26.35
C GLN A 250 -6.42 -35.16 24.90
N GLN A 251 -6.09 -33.87 24.62
CA GLN A 251 -5.92 -33.37 23.26
C GLN A 251 -4.74 -34.03 22.55
N LYS A 252 -3.60 -34.22 23.22
CA LYS A 252 -2.43 -34.93 22.69
C LYS A 252 -2.76 -36.38 22.29
N ASN A 253 -3.46 -37.11 23.17
CA ASN A 253 -3.80 -38.49 22.92
C ASN A 253 -4.81 -38.68 21.77
N LYS A 254 -5.60 -37.67 21.43
CA LYS A 254 -6.52 -37.66 20.26
C LYS A 254 -5.80 -37.42 18.92
N HIS A 255 -4.60 -36.87 18.92
CA HIS A 255 -3.80 -36.61 17.72
C HIS A 255 -2.79 -37.71 17.38
N GLU A 256 -2.64 -38.73 18.26
CA GLU A 256 -1.73 -39.89 18.06
C GLU A 256 -2.47 -41.17 17.59
N ILE A 257 -3.75 -41.09 17.29
CA ILE A 257 -4.57 -42.16 16.69
C ILE A 257 -5.00 -41.73 15.29
#